data_bc6628f25a7b2021839a3f8a0c3159c3
#
_entry.id   bc6628f25a7b2021839a3f8a0c3159c3
#
_cell.length_a   1.000
_cell.length_b   1.000
_cell.length_c   1.000
_cell.angle_alpha   90.00
_cell.angle_beta   90.00
_cell.angle_gamma   90.00
#
_symmetry.space_group_name_H-M   'P 1'
#
loop_
_entity.id
_entity.type
_entity.pdbx_description
1 polymer ?
#
loop_
_entity_poly.entity_id
_entity_poly.type
_entity_poly.pdbx_seq_one_letter_code
_entity_poly.pdbx_strand_id
1 'polypeptide(L)'
;MAEPRRLKELADAINQRARFPAEPHVVALSGGADSAALAFIADLDSRTKPRCVHVHHGLPASDRLAEAAREIAEMLDMACDVVSVDVPEGPSPEAMAREVRYRELESAVARDENLLLGHTRNDQAETVLLNLIRGAGLRGLSGMPYQRTSRMYRPFLDVLREETRELATLHALPFVDDPTNTDLELRRNFVRLELMPRMEELNPNMVDSLARTAEHVRGDSEFLDQLHPAPIATDGGTARVATGILFTLDPPLRARAIAALVGTFREKAAVSAAELARVAEVLSGASAGAELEGGLTVTKQGAYLVVTPGDVR
;
A
#
# COMPACT_ATOMS: atom_id res chain seq x y z
N MET A 1 11.70 -37.71 -4.35
CA MET A 1 10.28 -37.87 -3.89
C MET A 1 9.90 -36.94 -2.73
N ALA A 2 10.84 -36.36 -1.98
CA ALA A 2 10.53 -35.40 -0.90
C ALA A 2 10.17 -34.00 -1.42
N GLU A 3 10.81 -33.52 -2.45
CA GLU A 3 10.69 -32.18 -3.00
C GLU A 3 9.29 -31.84 -3.57
N PRO A 4 8.66 -32.70 -4.41
CA PRO A 4 7.31 -32.42 -4.90
C PRO A 4 6.23 -32.40 -3.80
N ARG A 5 6.42 -33.19 -2.75
CA ARG A 5 5.53 -33.21 -1.59
C ARG A 5 5.68 -31.91 -0.79
N ARG A 6 6.91 -31.46 -0.53
CA ARG A 6 7.20 -30.21 0.17
C ARG A 6 6.65 -28.99 -0.57
N LEU A 7 6.84 -28.96 -1.91
CA LEU A 7 6.28 -27.91 -2.76
C LEU A 7 4.75 -27.83 -2.59
N LYS A 8 4.05 -28.96 -2.68
CA LYS A 8 2.60 -29.00 -2.53
C LYS A 8 2.15 -28.56 -1.14
N GLU A 9 2.76 -29.08 -0.08
CA GLU A 9 2.43 -28.72 1.31
C GLU A 9 2.62 -27.22 1.56
N LEU A 10 3.71 -26.63 1.05
CA LEU A 10 3.99 -25.21 1.17
C LEU A 10 3.00 -24.37 0.34
N ALA A 11 2.72 -24.75 -0.89
CA ALA A 11 1.75 -24.06 -1.74
C ALA A 11 0.35 -24.07 -1.11
N ASP A 12 -0.11 -25.22 -0.61
CA ASP A 12 -1.40 -25.35 0.07
C ASP A 12 -1.46 -24.44 1.34
N ALA A 13 -0.37 -24.44 2.14
CA ALA A 13 -0.30 -23.63 3.34
C ALA A 13 -0.27 -22.11 3.04
N ILE A 14 0.40 -21.68 1.98
CA ILE A 14 0.37 -20.29 1.52
C ILE A 14 -1.02 -19.94 1.00
N ASN A 15 -1.62 -20.76 0.14
CA ASN A 15 -2.93 -20.51 -0.45
C ASN A 15 -4.03 -20.38 0.61
N GLN A 16 -3.99 -21.17 1.68
CA GLN A 16 -4.96 -21.06 2.79
C GLN A 16 -4.90 -19.72 3.53
N ARG A 17 -3.72 -19.05 3.57
CA ARG A 17 -3.52 -17.75 4.23
C ARG A 17 -3.65 -16.57 3.28
N ALA A 18 -3.43 -16.81 1.99
CA ALA A 18 -3.60 -15.80 0.95
C ALA A 18 -5.07 -15.39 0.84
N ARG A 19 -5.29 -14.08 0.66
CA ARG A 19 -6.64 -13.53 0.53
C ARG A 19 -6.81 -12.99 -0.89
N PHE A 20 -7.42 -13.79 -1.76
CA PHE A 20 -7.69 -13.36 -3.13
C PHE A 20 -9.02 -12.63 -3.25
N PRO A 21 -9.11 -11.53 -4.03
CA PRO A 21 -10.38 -10.91 -4.40
C PRO A 21 -11.12 -11.77 -5.40
N ALA A 22 -12.29 -11.32 -5.88
CA ALA A 22 -12.96 -11.96 -7.00
C ALA A 22 -12.11 -11.89 -8.29
N GLU A 23 -12.20 -12.91 -9.13
CA GLU A 23 -11.57 -12.94 -10.46
C GLU A 23 -12.21 -11.95 -11.44
N PRO A 24 -11.53 -11.56 -12.54
CA PRO A 24 -10.21 -12.05 -12.97
C PRO A 24 -9.03 -11.33 -12.29
N HIS A 25 -7.88 -12.01 -12.24
CA HIS A 25 -6.67 -11.53 -11.58
C HIS A 25 -5.58 -11.08 -12.57
N VAL A 26 -4.92 -9.99 -12.22
CA VAL A 26 -3.69 -9.51 -12.86
C VAL A 26 -2.59 -9.43 -11.81
N VAL A 27 -1.47 -10.11 -12.02
CA VAL A 27 -0.35 -10.11 -11.08
C VAL A 27 0.67 -9.05 -11.47
N ALA A 28 0.98 -8.13 -10.54
CA ALA A 28 2.12 -7.21 -10.68
C ALA A 28 3.43 -8.02 -10.51
N LEU A 29 4.00 -8.47 -11.60
CA LEU A 29 5.17 -9.35 -11.63
C LEU A 29 6.45 -8.54 -11.72
N SER A 30 7.16 -8.38 -10.59
CA SER A 30 8.39 -7.58 -10.52
C SER A 30 9.65 -8.31 -11.00
N GLY A 31 9.58 -9.63 -11.22
CA GLY A 31 10.74 -10.48 -11.46
C GLY A 31 11.43 -11.00 -10.20
N GLY A 32 11.00 -10.58 -9.01
CA GLY A 32 11.50 -11.06 -7.71
C GLY A 32 10.67 -12.22 -7.14
N ALA A 33 11.24 -12.94 -6.14
CA ALA A 33 10.68 -14.16 -5.56
C ALA A 33 9.24 -14.01 -5.04
N ASP A 34 8.91 -12.91 -4.35
CA ASP A 34 7.58 -12.70 -3.76
C ASP A 34 6.50 -12.59 -4.84
N SER A 35 6.79 -11.87 -5.92
CA SER A 35 5.85 -11.72 -7.04
C SER A 35 5.75 -12.99 -7.89
N ALA A 36 6.85 -13.76 -8.01
CA ALA A 36 6.87 -15.05 -8.68
C ALA A 36 6.00 -16.08 -7.93
N ALA A 37 6.18 -16.17 -6.61
CA ALA A 37 5.34 -17.00 -5.75
C ALA A 37 3.87 -16.60 -5.81
N LEU A 38 3.58 -15.27 -5.84
CA LEU A 38 2.21 -14.78 -5.98
C LEU A 38 1.59 -15.20 -7.31
N ALA A 39 2.33 -15.11 -8.42
CA ALA A 39 1.85 -15.55 -9.73
C ALA A 39 1.50 -17.04 -9.73
N PHE A 40 2.36 -17.87 -9.16
CA PHE A 40 2.13 -19.31 -9.04
C PHE A 40 0.90 -19.63 -8.18
N ILE A 41 0.75 -19.02 -7.01
CA ILE A 41 -0.41 -19.28 -6.13
C ILE A 41 -1.70 -18.70 -6.72
N ALA A 42 -1.65 -17.54 -7.39
CA ALA A 42 -2.81 -16.99 -8.08
C ALA A 42 -3.29 -17.93 -9.20
N ASP A 43 -2.38 -18.57 -9.91
CA ASP A 43 -2.73 -19.57 -10.92
C ASP A 43 -3.41 -20.81 -10.32
N LEU A 44 -2.93 -21.28 -9.17
CA LEU A 44 -3.54 -22.40 -8.46
C LEU A 44 -4.93 -22.09 -7.91
N ASP A 45 -5.17 -20.85 -7.45
CA ASP A 45 -6.44 -20.42 -6.83
C ASP A 45 -7.49 -20.09 -7.89
N SER A 46 -7.07 -19.58 -9.05
CA SER A 46 -7.96 -19.03 -10.07
C SER A 46 -8.62 -20.10 -10.95
N ARG A 47 -9.90 -19.87 -11.27
CA ARG A 47 -10.61 -20.62 -12.32
C ARG A 47 -10.28 -20.11 -13.72
N THR A 48 -9.97 -18.80 -13.83
CA THR A 48 -9.57 -18.13 -15.06
C THR A 48 -8.08 -17.85 -14.98
N LYS A 49 -7.32 -18.26 -16.01
CA LYS A 49 -5.87 -18.05 -16.05
C LYS A 49 -5.53 -16.59 -15.80
N PRO A 50 -4.74 -16.26 -14.75
CA PRO A 50 -4.29 -14.91 -14.51
C PRO A 50 -3.35 -14.43 -15.63
N ARG A 51 -3.25 -13.11 -15.81
CA ARG A 51 -2.18 -12.51 -16.61
C ARG A 51 -1.24 -11.71 -15.71
N CYS A 52 -0.08 -11.35 -16.23
CA CYS A 52 0.92 -10.58 -15.50
C CYS A 52 1.12 -9.19 -16.13
N VAL A 53 1.52 -8.23 -15.31
CA VAL A 53 2.00 -6.92 -15.75
C VAL A 53 3.32 -6.64 -15.05
N HIS A 54 4.36 -6.32 -15.82
CA HIS A 54 5.65 -5.83 -15.33
C HIS A 54 5.82 -4.35 -15.64
N VAL A 55 6.30 -3.56 -14.68
CA VAL A 55 6.65 -2.14 -14.88
C VAL A 55 8.17 -2.01 -14.97
N HIS A 56 8.64 -1.60 -16.14
CA HIS A 56 10.05 -1.36 -16.44
C HIS A 56 10.41 0.11 -16.18
N HIS A 57 11.30 0.37 -15.23
CA HIS A 57 11.63 1.72 -14.73
C HIS A 57 12.78 2.42 -15.48
N GLY A 58 13.35 1.83 -16.53
CA GLY A 58 14.50 2.40 -17.26
C GLY A 58 15.82 2.41 -16.47
N LEU A 59 15.88 1.78 -15.30
CA LEU A 59 17.10 1.68 -14.49
C LEU A 59 17.97 0.49 -14.95
N PRO A 60 19.29 0.47 -14.68
CA PRO A 60 20.19 -0.58 -15.15
C PRO A 60 19.79 -2.02 -14.77
N ALA A 61 19.15 -2.22 -13.62
CA ALA A 61 18.66 -3.51 -13.19
C ALA A 61 17.29 -3.91 -13.79
N SER A 62 16.59 -2.96 -14.43
CA SER A 62 15.21 -3.16 -14.91
C SER A 62 15.12 -4.18 -16.04
N ASP A 63 16.14 -4.25 -16.91
CA ASP A 63 16.17 -5.22 -18.02
C ASP A 63 16.17 -6.67 -17.50
N ARG A 64 17.04 -6.96 -16.51
CA ARG A 64 17.11 -8.30 -15.89
C ARG A 64 15.83 -8.68 -15.18
N LEU A 65 15.21 -7.73 -14.48
CA LEU A 65 13.94 -7.95 -13.80
C LEU A 65 12.80 -8.18 -14.80
N ALA A 66 12.78 -7.46 -15.93
CA ALA A 66 11.81 -7.65 -16.99
C ALA A 66 12.00 -8.99 -17.71
N GLU A 67 13.25 -9.43 -17.93
CA GLU A 67 13.55 -10.75 -18.48
C GLU A 67 13.06 -11.86 -17.55
N ALA A 68 13.41 -11.81 -16.26
CA ALA A 68 12.92 -12.75 -15.26
C ALA A 68 11.39 -12.77 -15.19
N ALA A 69 10.74 -11.61 -15.26
CA ALA A 69 9.27 -11.55 -15.26
C ALA A 69 8.66 -12.26 -16.48
N ARG A 70 9.25 -12.11 -17.67
CA ARG A 70 8.80 -12.83 -18.87
C ARG A 70 9.03 -14.34 -18.76
N GLU A 71 10.20 -14.76 -18.30
CA GLU A 71 10.52 -16.17 -18.11
C GLU A 71 9.61 -16.85 -17.07
N ILE A 72 9.31 -16.15 -15.94
CA ILE A 72 8.36 -16.63 -14.95
C ILE A 72 6.97 -16.79 -15.57
N ALA A 73 6.51 -15.79 -16.32
CA ALA A 73 5.19 -15.82 -16.95
C ALA A 73 5.10 -16.93 -18.00
N GLU A 74 6.15 -17.11 -18.82
CA GLU A 74 6.24 -18.20 -19.79
C GLU A 74 6.20 -19.57 -19.11
N MET A 75 6.96 -19.76 -18.04
CA MET A 75 6.97 -21.01 -17.27
C MET A 75 5.61 -21.34 -16.65
N LEU A 76 4.84 -20.32 -16.28
CA LEU A 76 3.49 -20.46 -15.73
C LEU A 76 2.38 -20.42 -16.80
N ASP A 77 2.74 -20.34 -18.09
CA ASP A 77 1.80 -20.22 -19.23
C ASP A 77 0.85 -19.01 -19.04
N MET A 78 1.38 -17.86 -18.63
CA MET A 78 0.65 -16.60 -18.42
C MET A 78 1.03 -15.56 -19.47
N ALA A 79 0.06 -14.78 -19.95
CA ALA A 79 0.36 -13.56 -20.70
C ALA A 79 1.05 -12.54 -19.79
N CYS A 80 2.08 -11.84 -20.29
CA CYS A 80 2.81 -10.81 -19.53
C CYS A 80 2.96 -9.55 -20.37
N ASP A 81 2.35 -8.46 -19.90
CA ASP A 81 2.51 -7.13 -20.47
C ASP A 81 3.67 -6.40 -19.78
N VAL A 82 4.56 -5.80 -20.55
CA VAL A 82 5.67 -4.97 -20.02
C VAL A 82 5.37 -3.52 -20.33
N VAL A 83 5.19 -2.70 -19.29
CA VAL A 83 4.92 -1.26 -19.38
C VAL A 83 6.18 -0.50 -19.00
N SER A 84 6.73 0.28 -19.93
CA SER A 84 7.88 1.14 -19.65
C SER A 84 7.43 2.48 -19.10
N VAL A 85 8.11 2.95 -18.06
CA VAL A 85 7.82 4.23 -17.40
C VAL A 85 9.06 5.08 -17.27
N ASP A 86 8.91 6.38 -17.49
CA ASP A 86 9.92 7.36 -17.14
C ASP A 86 9.67 7.86 -15.72
N VAL A 87 10.66 7.71 -14.85
CA VAL A 87 10.60 8.23 -13.49
C VAL A 87 11.09 9.67 -13.50
N PRO A 88 10.24 10.67 -13.17
CA PRO A 88 10.68 12.06 -13.12
C PRO A 88 11.75 12.26 -12.03
N GLU A 89 12.72 13.15 -12.31
CA GLU A 89 13.66 13.59 -11.29
C GLU A 89 12.95 14.44 -10.22
N GLY A 90 13.30 14.27 -8.94
CA GLY A 90 12.68 15.03 -7.87
C GLY A 90 13.29 14.75 -6.49
N PRO A 91 12.84 15.48 -5.45
CA PRO A 91 13.45 15.45 -4.11
C PRO A 91 13.27 14.11 -3.35
N SER A 92 12.43 13.21 -3.85
CA SER A 92 12.21 11.88 -3.28
C SER A 92 12.05 10.85 -4.40
N PRO A 93 13.16 10.45 -5.09
CA PRO A 93 13.09 9.59 -6.27
C PRO A 93 12.38 8.25 -6.01
N GLU A 94 12.63 7.62 -4.85
CA GLU A 94 11.98 6.36 -4.46
C GLU A 94 10.47 6.49 -4.32
N ALA A 95 9.99 7.56 -3.65
CA ALA A 95 8.56 7.79 -3.47
C ALA A 95 7.87 8.10 -4.81
N MET A 96 8.54 8.87 -5.68
CA MET A 96 8.04 9.19 -7.01
C MET A 96 8.00 7.95 -7.91
N ALA A 97 9.07 7.17 -7.95
CA ALA A 97 9.13 5.91 -8.69
C ALA A 97 8.01 4.94 -8.23
N ARG A 98 7.78 4.88 -6.92
CA ARG A 98 6.69 4.08 -6.34
C ARG A 98 5.31 4.57 -6.79
N GLU A 99 5.07 5.89 -6.79
CA GLU A 99 3.78 6.46 -7.20
C GLU A 99 3.54 6.28 -8.71
N VAL A 100 4.54 6.52 -9.54
CA VAL A 100 4.48 6.27 -10.98
C VAL A 100 4.18 4.80 -11.24
N ARG A 101 4.89 3.88 -10.61
CA ARG A 101 4.65 2.43 -10.73
C ARG A 101 3.21 2.05 -10.42
N TYR A 102 2.64 2.56 -9.32
CA TYR A 102 1.26 2.23 -8.97
C TYR A 102 0.25 2.78 -9.97
N ARG A 103 0.47 4.00 -10.46
CA ARG A 103 -0.39 4.62 -11.47
C ARG A 103 -0.38 3.81 -12.77
N GLU A 104 0.79 3.42 -13.24
CA GLU A 104 0.92 2.65 -14.47
C GLU A 104 0.36 1.22 -14.32
N LEU A 105 0.61 0.58 -13.19
CA LEU A 105 -0.02 -0.71 -12.88
C LEU A 105 -1.56 -0.60 -12.88
N GLU A 106 -2.12 0.45 -12.30
CA GLU A 106 -3.57 0.67 -12.25
C GLU A 106 -4.15 0.97 -13.64
N SER A 107 -3.38 1.66 -14.51
CA SER A 107 -3.74 1.97 -15.89
C SER A 107 -3.70 0.74 -16.81
N ALA A 108 -2.81 -0.21 -16.52
CA ALA A 108 -2.65 -1.44 -17.29
C ALA A 108 -3.71 -2.52 -16.97
N VAL A 109 -4.59 -2.27 -15.99
CA VAL A 109 -5.62 -3.21 -15.51
C VAL A 109 -7.00 -2.77 -16.00
N ALA A 110 -7.75 -3.66 -16.64
CA ALA A 110 -9.11 -3.40 -17.10
C ALA A 110 -10.07 -3.15 -15.93
N ARG A 111 -11.24 -2.56 -16.19
CA ARG A 111 -12.19 -2.16 -15.13
C ARG A 111 -12.75 -3.32 -14.32
N ASP A 112 -12.81 -4.50 -14.90
CA ASP A 112 -13.31 -5.74 -14.32
C ASP A 112 -12.22 -6.65 -13.76
N GLU A 113 -10.94 -6.25 -13.87
CA GLU A 113 -9.81 -7.00 -13.35
C GLU A 113 -9.32 -6.49 -11.99
N ASN A 114 -8.77 -7.39 -11.19
CA ASN A 114 -8.17 -7.10 -9.89
C ASN A 114 -6.66 -7.31 -9.91
N LEU A 115 -5.91 -6.25 -9.58
CA LEU A 115 -4.46 -6.24 -9.52
C LEU A 115 -3.96 -6.79 -8.18
N LEU A 116 -3.08 -7.77 -8.25
CA LEU A 116 -2.46 -8.42 -7.10
C LEU A 116 -1.01 -7.96 -6.93
N LEU A 117 -0.66 -7.55 -5.72
CA LEU A 117 0.68 -7.08 -5.33
C LEU A 117 1.34 -8.06 -4.37
N GLY A 118 2.58 -8.47 -4.64
CA GLY A 118 3.36 -9.42 -3.85
C GLY A 118 3.95 -8.87 -2.55
N HIS A 119 3.20 -8.07 -1.78
CA HIS A 119 3.65 -7.60 -0.47
C HIS A 119 3.41 -8.68 0.58
N THR A 120 4.45 -8.97 1.34
CA THR A 120 4.48 -10.03 2.36
C THR A 120 4.22 -9.50 3.78
N ARG A 121 4.15 -10.42 4.74
CA ARG A 121 4.07 -10.12 6.17
C ARG A 121 5.30 -9.34 6.68
N ASN A 122 6.48 -9.61 6.12
CA ASN A 122 7.70 -8.86 6.41
C ASN A 122 7.57 -7.40 5.93
N ASP A 123 7.00 -7.16 4.74
CA ASP A 123 6.72 -5.81 4.25
C ASP A 123 5.74 -5.04 5.14
N GLN A 124 4.78 -5.75 5.74
CA GLN A 124 3.86 -5.18 6.71
C GLN A 124 4.60 -4.73 7.96
N ALA A 125 5.44 -5.61 8.54
CA ALA A 125 6.25 -5.29 9.72
C ALA A 125 7.21 -4.11 9.47
N GLU A 126 7.91 -4.10 8.33
CA GLU A 126 8.77 -2.99 7.90
C GLU A 126 7.98 -1.68 7.81
N THR A 127 6.77 -1.72 7.26
CA THR A 127 5.92 -0.53 7.09
C THR A 127 5.46 0.02 8.45
N VAL A 128 5.06 -0.85 9.37
CA VAL A 128 4.67 -0.47 10.73
C VAL A 128 5.84 0.20 11.46
N LEU A 129 7.03 -0.38 11.37
CA LEU A 129 8.22 0.13 12.04
C LEU A 129 8.64 1.49 11.46
N LEU A 130 8.65 1.64 10.14
CA LEU A 130 8.92 2.91 9.49
C LEU A 130 7.92 4.00 9.88
N ASN A 131 6.65 3.65 10.02
CA ASN A 131 5.61 4.58 10.41
C ASN A 131 5.73 4.96 11.91
N LEU A 132 6.10 4.00 12.76
CA LEU A 132 6.40 4.26 14.18
C LEU A 132 7.57 5.24 14.33
N ILE A 133 8.68 5.03 13.60
CA ILE A 133 9.85 5.93 13.59
C ILE A 133 9.48 7.34 13.15
N ARG A 134 8.50 7.49 12.24
CA ARG A 134 7.99 8.79 11.78
C ARG A 134 6.99 9.45 12.75
N GLY A 135 6.63 8.79 13.85
CA GLY A 135 5.64 9.28 14.79
C GLY A 135 4.20 9.20 14.28
N ALA A 136 3.88 8.22 13.45
CA ALA A 136 2.55 8.05 12.91
C ALA A 136 1.53 7.67 14.00
N GLY A 137 0.31 8.20 13.88
CA GLY A 137 -0.85 7.79 14.69
C GLY A 137 -1.46 6.46 14.22
N LEU A 138 -2.64 6.11 14.76
CA LEU A 138 -3.30 4.83 14.54
C LEU A 138 -3.42 4.44 13.06
N ARG A 139 -3.82 5.35 12.18
CA ARG A 139 -3.92 5.08 10.73
C ARG A 139 -2.58 4.64 10.11
N GLY A 140 -1.48 5.25 10.50
CA GLY A 140 -0.15 4.85 10.00
C GLY A 140 0.31 3.54 10.62
N LEU A 141 0.07 3.33 11.92
CA LEU A 141 0.44 2.11 12.63
C LEU A 141 -0.40 0.89 12.23
N SER A 142 -1.57 1.08 11.60
CA SER A 142 -2.33 0.00 10.98
C SER A 142 -1.65 -0.62 9.74
N GLY A 143 -0.50 -0.07 9.33
CA GLY A 143 0.31 -0.59 8.25
C GLY A 143 -0.38 -0.53 6.88
N MET A 144 -0.09 -1.49 6.00
CA MET A 144 -0.69 -1.59 4.68
C MET A 144 -2.05 -2.28 4.77
N PRO A 145 -3.13 -1.71 4.18
CA PRO A 145 -4.39 -2.41 4.06
C PRO A 145 -4.29 -3.55 3.04
N TYR A 146 -5.10 -4.58 3.22
CA TYR A 146 -5.26 -5.66 2.26
C TYR A 146 -5.69 -5.13 0.88
N GLN A 147 -6.70 -4.30 0.83
CA GLN A 147 -7.18 -3.59 -0.35
C GLN A 147 -6.65 -2.15 -0.33
N ARG A 148 -5.87 -1.78 -1.35
CA ARG A 148 -5.30 -0.42 -1.49
C ARG A 148 -6.25 0.55 -2.22
N THR A 149 -6.84 0.09 -3.32
CA THR A 149 -7.86 0.79 -4.09
C THR A 149 -8.99 -0.18 -4.40
N SER A 150 -10.04 0.26 -5.08
CA SER A 150 -11.14 -0.62 -5.46
C SER A 150 -10.72 -1.89 -6.22
N ARG A 151 -9.54 -1.89 -6.85
CA ARG A 151 -9.03 -2.97 -7.70
C ARG A 151 -7.61 -3.43 -7.40
N MET A 152 -6.98 -2.95 -6.31
CA MET A 152 -5.59 -3.27 -6.00
C MET A 152 -5.48 -3.94 -4.63
N TYR A 153 -4.97 -5.17 -4.60
CA TYR A 153 -4.98 -6.06 -3.44
C TYR A 153 -3.59 -6.58 -3.09
N ARG A 154 -3.40 -7.01 -1.84
CA ARG A 154 -2.16 -7.60 -1.31
C ARG A 154 -2.47 -8.95 -0.67
N PRO A 155 -2.59 -10.02 -1.47
CA PRO A 155 -3.00 -11.33 -0.95
C PRO A 155 -2.06 -11.92 0.08
N PHE A 156 -0.77 -11.57 0.03
CA PHE A 156 0.29 -12.17 0.83
C PHE A 156 0.65 -11.44 2.12
N LEU A 157 -0.20 -10.52 2.61
CA LEU A 157 0.09 -9.82 3.89
C LEU A 157 0.15 -10.75 5.11
N ASP A 158 -0.33 -11.99 5.00
CA ASP A 158 -0.26 -13.03 6.04
C ASP A 158 0.75 -14.15 5.68
N VAL A 159 1.55 -13.97 4.63
CA VAL A 159 2.57 -14.92 4.16
C VAL A 159 3.96 -14.35 4.42
N LEU A 160 4.87 -15.15 4.96
CA LEU A 160 6.26 -14.75 5.21
C LEU A 160 7.08 -14.73 3.91
N ARG A 161 8.05 -13.82 3.84
CA ARG A 161 8.98 -13.70 2.69
C ARG A 161 9.84 -14.96 2.51
N GLU A 162 10.19 -15.62 3.58
CA GLU A 162 10.95 -16.88 3.55
C GLU A 162 10.14 -17.96 2.86
N GLU A 163 8.83 -18.01 3.08
CA GLU A 163 7.93 -18.99 2.47
C GLU A 163 7.74 -18.72 0.98
N THR A 164 7.59 -17.44 0.57
CA THR A 164 7.48 -17.08 -0.84
C THR A 164 8.77 -17.43 -1.59
N ARG A 165 9.93 -17.15 -0.97
CA ARG A 165 11.23 -17.47 -1.55
C ARG A 165 11.47 -18.99 -1.62
N GLU A 166 11.12 -19.73 -0.56
CA GLU A 166 11.18 -21.20 -0.57
C GLU A 166 10.31 -21.79 -1.68
N LEU A 167 9.06 -21.30 -1.81
CA LEU A 167 8.14 -21.75 -2.86
C LEU A 167 8.69 -21.49 -4.26
N ALA A 168 9.17 -20.27 -4.52
CA ALA A 168 9.75 -19.92 -5.83
C ALA A 168 10.98 -20.77 -6.16
N THR A 169 11.80 -21.09 -5.16
CA THR A 169 12.99 -21.95 -5.31
C THR A 169 12.61 -23.41 -5.58
N LEU A 170 11.67 -23.96 -4.82
CA LEU A 170 11.19 -25.34 -5.00
C LEU A 170 10.50 -25.57 -6.35
N HIS A 171 9.84 -24.53 -6.87
CA HIS A 171 9.22 -24.56 -8.20
C HIS A 171 10.22 -24.21 -9.32
N ALA A 172 11.49 -23.91 -8.98
CA ALA A 172 12.52 -23.46 -9.90
C ALA A 172 12.11 -22.25 -10.76
N LEU A 173 11.30 -21.32 -10.19
CA LEU A 173 10.94 -20.08 -10.89
C LEU A 173 12.20 -19.21 -11.08
N PRO A 174 12.44 -18.64 -12.27
CA PRO A 174 13.65 -17.88 -12.60
C PRO A 174 13.61 -16.44 -12.05
N PHE A 175 13.43 -16.29 -10.74
CA PHE A 175 13.43 -14.96 -10.11
C PHE A 175 14.84 -14.39 -9.94
N VAL A 176 14.93 -13.07 -9.86
CA VAL A 176 16.18 -12.32 -9.69
C VAL A 176 16.08 -11.42 -8.45
N ASP A 177 17.14 -11.33 -7.68
CA ASP A 177 17.26 -10.35 -6.60
C ASP A 177 17.67 -8.98 -7.19
N ASP A 178 16.87 -7.95 -6.88
CA ASP A 178 17.20 -6.58 -7.28
C ASP A 178 18.43 -6.08 -6.50
N PRO A 179 19.51 -5.65 -7.16
CA PRO A 179 20.70 -5.15 -6.49
C PRO A 179 20.43 -3.97 -5.54
N THR A 180 19.41 -3.18 -5.81
CA THR A 180 19.04 -2.03 -4.96
C THR A 180 18.50 -2.46 -3.59
N ASN A 181 18.14 -3.73 -3.41
CA ASN A 181 17.68 -4.27 -2.12
C ASN A 181 18.77 -4.29 -1.02
N THR A 182 20.04 -4.12 -1.39
CA THR A 182 21.18 -4.08 -0.44
C THR A 182 21.64 -2.67 -0.09
N ASP A 183 21.07 -1.65 -0.72
CA ASP A 183 21.41 -0.25 -0.47
C ASP A 183 20.85 0.22 0.89
N LEU A 184 21.74 0.43 1.86
CA LEU A 184 21.39 0.87 3.23
C LEU A 184 21.03 2.36 3.32
N GLU A 185 21.27 3.18 2.30
CA GLU A 185 20.81 4.57 2.27
C GLU A 185 19.28 4.64 2.17
N LEU A 186 18.68 3.61 1.57
CA LEU A 186 17.25 3.45 1.53
C LEU A 186 16.71 3.02 2.91
N ARG A 187 15.92 3.88 3.54
CA ARG A 187 15.37 3.66 4.89
C ARG A 187 14.70 2.30 5.06
N ARG A 188 14.04 1.81 4.03
CA ARG A 188 13.36 0.52 4.07
C ARG A 188 14.34 -0.63 4.13
N ASN A 189 15.43 -0.56 3.35
CA ASN A 189 16.48 -1.56 3.38
C ASN A 189 17.24 -1.54 4.71
N PHE A 190 17.50 -0.36 5.28
CA PHE A 190 18.08 -0.24 6.61
C PHE A 190 17.21 -0.92 7.67
N VAL A 191 15.90 -0.70 7.64
CA VAL A 191 14.96 -1.39 8.55
C VAL A 191 15.02 -2.90 8.34
N ARG A 192 15.02 -3.37 7.10
CA ARG A 192 15.04 -4.80 6.74
C ARG A 192 16.32 -5.50 7.12
N LEU A 193 17.46 -4.88 6.82
CA LEU A 193 18.77 -5.55 6.90
C LEU A 193 19.50 -5.31 8.22
N GLU A 194 19.22 -4.21 8.91
CA GLU A 194 19.91 -3.85 10.15
C GLU A 194 19.00 -3.87 11.36
N LEU A 195 17.84 -3.21 11.30
CA LEU A 195 17.02 -3.02 12.47
C LEU A 195 16.18 -4.26 12.80
N MET A 196 15.53 -4.86 11.80
CA MET A 196 14.67 -6.02 12.00
C MET A 196 15.46 -7.22 12.57
N PRO A 197 16.65 -7.60 12.06
CA PRO A 197 17.42 -8.71 12.62
C PRO A 197 17.78 -8.48 14.10
N ARG A 198 18.13 -7.25 14.49
CA ARG A 198 18.43 -6.93 15.92
C ARG A 198 17.19 -7.03 16.81
N MET A 199 16.01 -6.70 16.28
CA MET A 199 14.75 -6.88 17.02
C MET A 199 14.37 -8.36 17.13
N GLU A 200 14.69 -9.17 16.13
CA GLU A 200 14.47 -10.63 16.13
C GLU A 200 15.41 -11.35 17.12
N GLU A 201 16.60 -10.80 17.42
CA GLU A 201 17.43 -11.30 18.54
C GLU A 201 16.72 -11.19 19.89
N LEU A 202 15.87 -10.15 20.09
CA LEU A 202 15.08 -9.96 21.31
C LEU A 202 13.77 -10.76 21.29
N ASN A 203 13.16 -10.88 20.11
CA ASN A 203 11.94 -11.64 19.91
C ASN A 203 11.95 -12.29 18.52
N PRO A 204 12.24 -13.59 18.40
CA PRO A 204 12.26 -14.29 17.10
C PRO A 204 10.96 -14.20 16.30
N ASN A 205 9.84 -13.88 16.96
CA ASN A 205 8.54 -13.67 16.31
C ASN A 205 8.24 -12.17 16.08
N MET A 206 9.25 -11.32 15.88
CA MET A 206 9.07 -9.87 15.78
C MET A 206 8.22 -9.47 14.57
N VAL A 207 8.42 -10.09 13.41
CA VAL A 207 7.61 -9.86 12.20
C VAL A 207 6.13 -10.12 12.49
N ASP A 208 5.83 -11.26 13.13
CA ASP A 208 4.46 -11.61 13.52
C ASP A 208 3.88 -10.65 14.55
N SER A 209 4.67 -10.22 15.50
CA SER A 209 4.24 -9.30 16.54
C SER A 209 3.87 -7.94 15.99
N LEU A 210 4.68 -7.40 15.06
CA LEU A 210 4.41 -6.13 14.39
C LEU A 210 3.19 -6.22 13.46
N ALA A 211 3.07 -7.30 12.68
CA ALA A 211 1.94 -7.51 11.79
C ALA A 211 0.62 -7.63 12.57
N ARG A 212 0.61 -8.39 13.68
CA ARG A 212 -0.54 -8.53 14.58
C ARG A 212 -0.89 -7.21 15.26
N THR A 213 0.10 -6.43 15.70
CA THR A 213 -0.12 -5.10 16.25
C THR A 213 -0.81 -4.19 15.23
N ALA A 214 -0.37 -4.22 13.96
CA ALA A 214 -1.01 -3.46 12.88
C ALA A 214 -2.47 -3.86 12.67
N GLU A 215 -2.80 -5.15 12.78
CA GLU A 215 -4.16 -5.66 12.64
C GLU A 215 -5.07 -5.17 13.77
N HIS A 216 -4.61 -5.24 15.04
CA HIS A 216 -5.36 -4.71 16.19
C HIS A 216 -5.59 -3.20 16.04
N VAL A 217 -4.53 -2.44 15.73
CA VAL A 217 -4.63 -1.00 15.52
C VAL A 217 -5.55 -0.64 14.35
N ARG A 218 -5.60 -1.47 13.31
CA ARG A 218 -6.51 -1.29 12.18
C ARG A 218 -7.97 -1.45 12.63
N GLY A 219 -8.30 -2.52 13.36
CA GLY A 219 -9.64 -2.72 13.89
C GLY A 219 -10.13 -1.53 14.72
N ASP A 220 -9.29 -1.04 15.65
CA ASP A 220 -9.59 0.14 16.46
C ASP A 220 -9.74 1.40 15.60
N SER A 221 -8.87 1.58 14.60
CA SER A 221 -8.92 2.73 13.71
C SER A 221 -10.17 2.74 12.85
N GLU A 222 -10.56 1.61 12.27
CA GLU A 222 -11.77 1.46 11.46
C GLU A 222 -13.04 1.67 12.31
N PHE A 223 -13.05 1.15 13.52
CA PHE A 223 -14.14 1.39 14.46
C PHE A 223 -14.31 2.88 14.78
N LEU A 224 -13.20 3.57 15.11
CA LEU A 224 -13.23 5.01 15.34
C LEU A 224 -13.63 5.81 14.08
N ASP A 225 -13.29 5.34 12.89
CA ASP A 225 -13.72 5.98 11.63
C ASP A 225 -15.24 5.87 11.43
N GLN A 226 -15.88 4.79 11.92
CA GLN A 226 -17.35 4.64 11.89
C GLN A 226 -18.07 5.49 12.92
N LEU A 227 -17.39 5.86 14.03
CA LEU A 227 -17.99 6.64 15.11
C LEU A 227 -18.11 8.14 14.84
N HIS A 228 -17.46 8.67 13.78
CA HIS A 228 -17.59 10.09 13.48
C HIS A 228 -18.91 10.36 12.72
N PRO A 229 -19.88 11.04 13.33
CA PRO A 229 -21.22 11.25 12.74
C PRO A 229 -21.28 12.50 11.85
N ALA A 230 -20.15 13.12 11.50
CA ALA A 230 -20.14 14.38 10.78
C ALA A 230 -20.56 14.17 9.31
N PRO A 231 -21.78 14.52 8.90
CA PRO A 231 -22.22 14.39 7.52
C PRO A 231 -21.43 15.38 6.65
N ILE A 232 -20.77 14.86 5.62
CA ILE A 232 -20.09 15.66 4.63
C ILE A 232 -21.04 15.87 3.45
N ALA A 233 -21.34 17.12 3.16
CA ALA A 233 -22.11 17.49 1.98
C ALA A 233 -21.14 17.92 0.86
N THR A 234 -21.37 17.41 -0.35
CA THR A 234 -20.60 17.79 -1.55
C THR A 234 -21.50 18.53 -2.52
N ASP A 235 -21.02 19.64 -3.06
CA ASP A 235 -21.74 20.46 -4.03
C ASP A 235 -20.76 21.24 -4.91
N GLY A 236 -20.91 21.15 -6.24
CA GLY A 236 -20.20 21.97 -7.21
C GLY A 236 -18.66 21.98 -7.10
N GLY A 237 -18.07 20.84 -6.71
CA GLY A 237 -16.60 20.73 -6.52
C GLY A 237 -16.13 21.18 -5.14
N THR A 238 -17.01 21.41 -4.17
CA THR A 238 -16.70 21.68 -2.78
C THR A 238 -17.20 20.56 -1.85
N ALA A 239 -16.51 20.36 -0.73
CA ALA A 239 -17.00 19.53 0.37
C ALA A 239 -17.10 20.35 1.64
N ARG A 240 -18.15 20.14 2.43
CA ARG A 240 -18.38 20.93 3.64
C ARG A 240 -18.92 20.09 4.79
N VAL A 241 -18.58 20.51 6.01
CA VAL A 241 -19.11 19.96 7.27
C VAL A 241 -19.50 21.08 8.19
N ALA A 242 -20.61 20.92 8.96
CA ALA A 242 -21.04 21.93 9.90
C ALA A 242 -20.05 22.06 11.07
N THR A 243 -19.57 23.28 11.34
CA THR A 243 -18.60 23.56 12.42
C THR A 243 -19.19 23.24 13.80
N GLY A 244 -20.51 23.45 14.00
CA GLY A 244 -21.19 23.08 15.23
C GLY A 244 -21.05 21.58 15.58
N ILE A 245 -21.12 20.70 14.60
CA ILE A 245 -20.90 19.25 14.79
C ILE A 245 -19.43 19.00 15.17
N LEU A 246 -18.48 19.62 14.48
CA LEU A 246 -17.06 19.45 14.78
C LEU A 246 -16.71 19.86 16.22
N PHE A 247 -17.35 20.90 16.75
CA PHE A 247 -17.11 21.35 18.12
C PHE A 247 -17.70 20.41 19.19
N THR A 248 -18.71 19.61 18.86
CA THR A 248 -19.27 18.60 19.78
C THR A 248 -18.45 17.32 19.85
N LEU A 249 -17.56 17.09 18.87
CA LEU A 249 -16.75 15.89 18.82
C LEU A 249 -15.51 16.02 19.72
N ASP A 250 -15.15 14.94 20.37
CA ASP A 250 -13.86 14.80 21.03
C ASP A 250 -12.69 14.96 20.03
N PRO A 251 -11.52 15.46 20.46
CA PRO A 251 -10.42 15.78 19.56
C PRO A 251 -10.04 14.65 18.56
N PRO A 252 -9.96 13.35 18.96
CA PRO A 252 -9.66 12.28 18.00
C PRO A 252 -10.73 12.09 16.92
N LEU A 253 -12.01 12.21 17.28
CA LEU A 253 -13.12 12.07 16.32
C LEU A 253 -13.23 13.31 15.42
N ARG A 254 -12.97 14.49 15.98
CA ARG A 254 -12.89 15.75 15.20
C ARG A 254 -11.80 15.69 14.14
N ALA A 255 -10.60 15.19 14.49
CA ALA A 255 -9.51 15.00 13.56
C ALA A 255 -9.89 14.02 12.43
N ARG A 256 -10.62 12.95 12.74
CA ARG A 256 -11.12 11.99 11.75
C ARG A 256 -12.17 12.59 10.82
N ALA A 257 -13.10 13.37 11.37
CA ALA A 257 -14.10 14.09 10.58
C ALA A 257 -13.44 15.08 9.60
N ILE A 258 -12.43 15.82 10.05
CA ILE A 258 -11.63 16.72 9.20
C ILE A 258 -10.88 15.89 8.13
N ALA A 259 -10.26 14.78 8.51
CA ALA A 259 -9.56 13.92 7.55
C ALA A 259 -10.52 13.32 6.51
N ALA A 260 -11.73 12.94 6.90
CA ALA A 260 -12.77 12.47 5.98
C ALA A 260 -13.21 13.58 5.00
N LEU A 261 -13.37 14.81 5.50
CA LEU A 261 -13.71 15.98 4.68
C LEU A 261 -12.63 16.24 3.61
N VAL A 262 -11.36 16.24 3.99
CA VAL A 262 -10.22 16.40 3.06
C VAL A 262 -10.13 15.22 2.09
N GLY A 263 -10.40 14.01 2.58
CA GLY A 263 -10.40 12.76 1.82
C GLY A 263 -11.42 12.72 0.68
N THR A 264 -12.41 13.61 0.67
CA THR A 264 -13.36 13.75 -0.46
C THR A 264 -12.65 14.11 -1.77
N PHE A 265 -11.51 14.83 -1.68
CA PHE A 265 -10.73 15.26 -2.84
C PHE A 265 -9.33 14.64 -2.92
N ARG A 266 -8.95 13.87 -1.92
CA ARG A 266 -7.61 13.29 -1.79
C ARG A 266 -7.69 11.81 -1.41
N GLU A 267 -7.76 10.95 -2.42
CA GLU A 267 -8.00 9.51 -2.23
C GLU A 267 -6.94 8.77 -1.40
N LYS A 268 -5.70 9.27 -1.28
CA LYS A 268 -4.56 8.45 -0.82
C LYS A 268 -3.66 9.06 0.26
N ALA A 269 -3.80 10.32 0.59
CA ALA A 269 -2.92 10.95 1.57
C ALA A 269 -3.63 11.13 2.91
N ALA A 270 -3.05 10.54 3.95
CA ALA A 270 -3.46 10.86 5.31
C ALA A 270 -3.25 12.37 5.54
N VAL A 271 -4.20 13.03 6.19
CA VAL A 271 -4.02 14.40 6.65
C VAL A 271 -2.95 14.39 7.74
N SER A 272 -1.88 15.12 7.54
CA SER A 272 -0.76 15.20 8.49
C SER A 272 -1.15 15.95 9.77
N ALA A 273 -0.40 15.72 10.85
CA ALA A 273 -0.63 16.45 12.10
C ALA A 273 -0.48 17.96 11.90
N ALA A 274 0.45 18.40 11.05
CA ALA A 274 0.64 19.83 10.72
C ALA A 274 -0.56 20.40 9.94
N GLU A 275 -1.14 19.64 9.02
CA GLU A 275 -2.36 20.03 8.31
C GLU A 275 -3.56 20.11 9.26
N LEU A 276 -3.72 19.11 10.13
CA LEU A 276 -4.79 19.13 11.15
C LEU A 276 -4.68 20.33 12.06
N ALA A 277 -3.46 20.73 12.45
CA ALA A 277 -3.24 21.93 13.26
C ALA A 277 -3.67 23.20 12.50
N ARG A 278 -3.27 23.35 11.23
CA ARG A 278 -3.71 24.49 10.39
C ARG A 278 -5.24 24.55 10.23
N VAL A 279 -5.87 23.39 9.99
CA VAL A 279 -7.34 23.33 9.90
C VAL A 279 -8.02 23.66 11.22
N ALA A 280 -7.43 23.29 12.37
CA ALA A 280 -7.94 23.66 13.68
C ALA A 280 -7.89 25.18 13.93
N GLU A 281 -6.87 25.89 13.43
CA GLU A 281 -6.79 27.35 13.45
C GLU A 281 -7.91 27.99 12.62
N VAL A 282 -8.19 27.46 11.43
CA VAL A 282 -9.33 27.93 10.61
C VAL A 282 -10.66 27.66 11.31
N LEU A 283 -10.83 26.49 11.88
CA LEU A 283 -12.04 26.11 12.61
C LEU A 283 -12.29 27.04 13.81
N SER A 284 -11.25 27.37 14.58
CA SER A 284 -11.33 28.31 15.73
C SER A 284 -11.50 29.76 15.34
N GLY A 285 -11.24 30.13 14.07
CA GLY A 285 -11.25 31.50 13.58
C GLY A 285 -9.93 32.26 13.81
N ALA A 286 -8.85 31.55 14.22
CA ALA A 286 -7.51 32.12 14.34
C ALA A 286 -6.85 32.36 12.96
N SER A 287 -7.28 31.66 11.94
CA SER A 287 -6.87 31.85 10.55
C SER A 287 -8.09 31.93 9.62
N ALA A 288 -8.00 32.75 8.57
CA ALA A 288 -9.05 32.85 7.54
C ALA A 288 -9.12 31.66 6.62
N GLY A 289 -8.00 30.94 6.42
CA GLY A 289 -7.90 29.76 5.57
C GLY A 289 -6.58 29.03 5.76
N ALA A 290 -6.51 27.82 5.24
CA ALA A 290 -5.31 26.99 5.23
C ALA A 290 -5.16 26.27 3.88
N GLU A 291 -3.94 26.30 3.34
CA GLU A 291 -3.56 25.48 2.18
C GLU A 291 -3.05 24.14 2.68
N LEU A 292 -3.52 23.07 2.03
CA LEU A 292 -3.14 21.68 2.28
C LEU A 292 -2.41 21.11 1.08
N GLU A 293 -1.72 19.99 1.27
CA GLU A 293 -1.08 19.27 0.18
C GLU A 293 -2.09 18.86 -0.90
N GLY A 294 -1.64 18.82 -2.14
CA GLY A 294 -2.51 18.52 -3.31
C GLY A 294 -3.34 19.72 -3.78
N GLY A 295 -2.94 20.96 -3.39
CA GLY A 295 -3.61 22.18 -3.84
C GLY A 295 -5.01 22.38 -3.24
N LEU A 296 -5.32 21.75 -2.11
CA LEU A 296 -6.59 21.93 -1.42
C LEU A 296 -6.57 23.16 -0.52
N THR A 297 -7.66 23.91 -0.50
CA THR A 297 -7.85 25.04 0.41
C THR A 297 -8.99 24.76 1.37
N VAL A 298 -8.76 25.04 2.66
CA VAL A 298 -9.77 24.94 3.71
C VAL A 298 -10.11 26.33 4.22
N THR A 299 -11.40 26.65 4.24
CA THR A 299 -11.92 27.94 4.75
C THR A 299 -13.12 27.73 5.65
N LYS A 300 -13.39 28.70 6.54
CA LYS A 300 -14.64 28.74 7.31
C LYS A 300 -15.62 29.69 6.64
N GLN A 301 -16.74 29.17 6.18
CA GLN A 301 -17.78 29.92 5.50
C GLN A 301 -19.08 29.85 6.33
N GLY A 302 -19.37 30.87 7.08
CA GLY A 302 -20.50 30.90 7.99
C GLY A 302 -20.42 29.77 9.03
N ALA A 303 -21.41 28.87 9.04
CA ALA A 303 -21.48 27.73 9.95
C ALA A 303 -20.79 26.46 9.40
N TYR A 304 -20.01 26.57 8.34
CA TYR A 304 -19.39 25.40 7.69
C TYR A 304 -17.87 25.55 7.58
N LEU A 305 -17.17 24.45 7.78
CA LEU A 305 -15.80 24.24 7.32
C LEU A 305 -15.89 23.67 5.89
N VAL A 306 -15.25 24.34 4.94
CA VAL A 306 -15.35 24.05 3.50
C VAL A 306 -13.98 23.71 2.95
N VAL A 307 -13.89 22.64 2.18
CA VAL A 307 -12.69 22.26 1.41
C VAL A 307 -12.99 22.46 -0.07
N THR A 308 -12.08 23.13 -0.75
CA THR A 308 -12.12 23.36 -2.20
C THR A 308 -10.81 22.88 -2.84
N PRO A 309 -10.84 22.18 -3.99
CA PRO A 309 -9.66 22.03 -4.81
C PRO A 309 -9.17 23.40 -5.27
N GLY A 310 -7.87 23.65 -5.19
CA GLY A 310 -7.28 24.82 -5.85
C GLY A 310 -7.37 24.65 -7.36
N ASP A 311 -7.39 25.78 -8.08
CA ASP A 311 -7.27 25.75 -9.54
C ASP A 311 -5.96 25.05 -9.92
N VAL A 312 -6.06 23.91 -10.58
CA VAL A 312 -4.91 23.25 -11.19
C VAL A 312 -4.42 24.18 -12.30
N ARG A 313 -3.38 24.97 -11.98
CA ARG A 313 -2.65 25.76 -12.98
C ARG A 313 -1.66 24.87 -13.73
#